data_8583f14b2925f630cd6bbb723f9aeabc
#
_entry.id   8583f14b2925f630cd6bbb723f9aeabc
#
_cell.length_a   1.000
_cell.length_b   1.000
_cell.length_c   1.000
_cell.angle_alpha   90.00
_cell.angle_beta   90.00
_cell.angle_gamma   90.00
#
_symmetry.space_group_name_H-M   'P 1'
#
loop_
_entity.id
_entity.type
_entity.pdbx_description
1 polymer ?
#
loop_
_entity_poly.entity_id
_entity_poly.type
_entity_poly.pdbx_seq_one_letter_code
_entity_poly.pdbx_strand_id
1 'polypeptide(L)'
;MIGAAYCPDEGKANPLKATPAFAAAARRLGARILANCEVTALSPDGGGYRAETGAGPIRAARVVNAAGADAGRISAMLGVDLPIEGHPIQVTVTEQAEPVVKHLVYFAGGKLTLKQAKNCSFLIGGGWSARRSARADRPAVDPQSLLSNLRVARHVVPRLNSTCLLRVWPAIVNGTADWKPILGELPGRPGVFMSMFPWMGFTAGPMSALLTAEVVLGRKPRLDIAAFSAARYMP
;
A
#
# COMPACT_ATOMS: atom_id res chain seq x y z
N MET A 1 -19.62 -16.03 19.93
CA MET A 1 -18.32 -15.38 20.17
C MET A 1 -17.99 -15.58 21.64
N ILE A 2 -16.80 -16.06 21.96
CA ILE A 2 -16.44 -16.42 23.34
C ILE A 2 -15.77 -15.23 24.06
N GLY A 3 -15.14 -14.32 23.29
CA GLY A 3 -14.46 -13.14 23.80
C GLY A 3 -13.91 -12.27 22.69
N ALA A 4 -13.38 -11.11 23.07
CA ALA A 4 -12.72 -10.18 22.16
C ALA A 4 -11.57 -9.46 22.88
N ALA A 5 -10.50 -9.14 22.14
CA ALA A 5 -9.46 -8.22 22.59
C ALA A 5 -9.76 -6.82 22.04
N TYR A 6 -9.56 -5.81 22.85
CA TYR A 6 -9.76 -4.42 22.49
C TYR A 6 -8.49 -3.60 22.74
N CYS A 7 -8.07 -2.85 21.73
CA CYS A 7 -6.99 -1.89 21.85
C CYS A 7 -7.57 -0.46 21.76
N PRO A 8 -7.56 0.33 22.84
CA PRO A 8 -8.12 1.70 22.84
C PRO A 8 -7.33 2.67 21.97
N ASP A 9 -6.03 2.42 21.76
CA ASP A 9 -5.13 3.28 21.01
C ASP A 9 -5.11 2.98 19.51
N GLU A 10 -5.80 1.92 19.07
CA GLU A 10 -5.94 1.59 17.67
C GLU A 10 -7.06 2.39 17.01
N GLY A 11 -6.85 2.79 15.77
CA GLY A 11 -7.79 3.62 15.04
C GLY A 11 -7.90 3.30 13.57
N LYS A 12 -8.68 4.12 12.88
CA LYS A 12 -8.87 4.04 11.43
C LYS A 12 -8.64 5.40 10.80
N ALA A 13 -7.81 5.45 9.76
CA ALA A 13 -7.64 6.64 8.93
C ALA A 13 -8.41 6.48 7.61
N ASN A 14 -8.87 7.60 7.05
CA ASN A 14 -9.50 7.62 5.75
C ASN A 14 -8.44 7.85 4.65
N PRO A 15 -8.13 6.88 3.79
CA PRO A 15 -7.09 7.02 2.75
C PRO A 15 -7.42 8.11 1.73
N LEU A 16 -8.70 8.36 1.45
CA LEU A 16 -9.13 9.42 0.53
C LEU A 16 -8.91 10.83 1.09
N LYS A 17 -8.61 10.96 2.38
CA LYS A 17 -8.27 12.24 3.03
C LYS A 17 -6.79 12.30 3.42
N ALA A 18 -6.25 11.23 4.00
CA ALA A 18 -4.88 11.22 4.50
C ALA A 18 -3.86 11.40 3.37
N THR A 19 -3.95 10.59 2.31
CA THR A 19 -3.00 10.67 1.18
C THR A 19 -3.00 12.04 0.49
N PRO A 20 -4.16 12.63 0.10
CA PRO A 20 -4.18 13.98 -0.44
C PRO A 20 -3.70 15.05 0.54
N ALA A 21 -3.91 14.89 1.84
CA ALA A 21 -3.42 15.83 2.84
C ALA A 21 -1.87 15.84 2.91
N PHE A 22 -1.23 14.66 2.88
CA PHE A 22 0.23 14.56 2.76
C PHE A 22 0.74 15.21 1.48
N ALA A 23 0.09 14.93 0.35
CA ALA A 23 0.44 15.54 -0.94
C ALA A 23 0.32 17.07 -0.91
N ALA A 24 -0.76 17.60 -0.33
CA ALA A 24 -0.96 19.04 -0.19
C ALA A 24 0.10 19.67 0.72
N ALA A 25 0.45 19.01 1.82
CA ALA A 25 1.51 19.47 2.72
C ALA A 25 2.88 19.49 2.01
N ALA A 26 3.21 18.43 1.28
CA ALA A 26 4.45 18.37 0.51
C ALA A 26 4.54 19.51 -0.53
N ARG A 27 3.45 19.80 -1.26
CA ARG A 27 3.40 20.92 -2.20
C ARG A 27 3.64 22.28 -1.52
N ARG A 28 3.05 22.50 -0.33
CA ARG A 28 3.30 23.75 0.43
C ARG A 28 4.78 23.90 0.84
N LEU A 29 5.49 22.78 0.98
CA LEU A 29 6.92 22.74 1.27
C LEU A 29 7.81 22.73 0.00
N GLY A 30 7.22 22.97 -1.17
CA GLY A 30 7.95 23.09 -2.44
C GLY A 30 8.08 21.81 -3.25
N ALA A 31 7.51 20.68 -2.81
CA ALA A 31 7.54 19.45 -3.60
C ALA A 31 6.64 19.57 -4.85
N ARG A 32 7.16 19.11 -5.99
CA ARG A 32 6.38 18.97 -7.23
C ARG A 32 5.76 17.58 -7.29
N ILE A 33 4.48 17.51 -7.55
CA ILE A 33 3.75 16.25 -7.73
C ILE A 33 3.16 16.24 -9.13
N LEU A 34 3.63 15.33 -9.96
CA LEU A 34 3.19 15.13 -11.33
C LEU A 34 2.24 13.92 -11.36
N ALA A 35 0.96 14.18 -11.52
CA ALA A 35 -0.04 13.14 -11.71
C ALA A 35 -0.03 12.65 -13.18
N ASN A 36 -0.45 11.41 -13.42
CA ASN A 36 -0.47 10.78 -14.74
C ASN A 36 0.88 10.87 -15.47
N CYS A 37 1.97 10.76 -14.73
CA CYS A 37 3.34 10.87 -15.20
C CYS A 37 4.09 9.58 -14.84
N GLU A 38 3.89 8.55 -15.65
CA GLU A 38 4.51 7.25 -15.44
C GLU A 38 6.01 7.31 -15.76
N VAL A 39 6.84 6.66 -14.94
CA VAL A 39 8.24 6.38 -15.23
C VAL A 39 8.31 5.13 -16.10
N THR A 40 8.75 5.29 -17.35
CA THR A 40 8.85 4.22 -18.33
C THR A 40 10.26 3.65 -18.46
N ALA A 41 11.28 4.45 -18.12
CA ALA A 41 12.67 4.01 -18.02
C ALA A 41 13.40 4.81 -16.93
N LEU A 42 14.42 4.21 -16.34
CA LEU A 42 15.28 4.82 -15.33
C LEU A 42 16.71 4.35 -15.55
N SER A 43 17.65 5.27 -15.69
CA SER A 43 19.05 4.96 -15.96
C SER A 43 19.99 5.92 -15.24
N PRO A 44 21.23 5.52 -14.93
CA PRO A 44 22.28 6.43 -14.47
C PRO A 44 22.56 7.52 -15.51
N ASP A 45 22.81 8.77 -15.07
CA ASP A 45 23.13 9.90 -15.93
C ASP A 45 23.98 10.94 -15.18
N GLY A 46 25.25 11.07 -15.57
CA GLY A 46 26.14 12.15 -15.12
C GLY A 46 26.32 12.29 -13.59
N GLY A 47 26.38 11.18 -12.85
CA GLY A 47 26.51 11.18 -11.39
C GLY A 47 25.15 11.22 -10.65
N GLY A 48 24.05 11.17 -11.39
CA GLY A 48 22.69 11.03 -10.90
C GLY A 48 21.90 10.04 -11.75
N TYR A 49 20.63 10.30 -11.90
CA TYR A 49 19.68 9.45 -12.62
C TYR A 49 18.80 10.24 -13.56
N ARG A 50 18.42 9.61 -14.66
CA ARG A 50 17.46 10.11 -15.65
C ARG A 50 16.28 9.16 -15.69
N ALA A 51 15.09 9.71 -15.45
CA ALA A 51 13.82 9.03 -15.62
C ALA A 51 13.14 9.52 -16.90
N GLU A 52 12.75 8.60 -17.78
CA GLU A 52 11.87 8.90 -18.91
C GLU A 52 10.43 8.84 -18.45
N THR A 53 9.66 9.87 -18.80
CA THR A 53 8.26 9.99 -18.39
C THR A 53 7.39 10.54 -19.52
N GLY A 54 6.08 10.36 -19.40
CA GLY A 54 5.12 10.95 -20.34
C GLY A 54 5.14 12.48 -20.39
N ALA A 55 5.74 13.15 -19.40
CA ALA A 55 5.94 14.60 -19.35
C ALA A 55 7.35 15.04 -19.80
N GLY A 56 8.12 14.12 -20.39
CA GLY A 56 9.51 14.30 -20.77
C GLY A 56 10.49 13.78 -19.71
N PRO A 57 11.80 13.87 -20.00
CA PRO A 57 12.83 13.36 -19.10
C PRO A 57 12.99 14.22 -17.84
N ILE A 58 13.18 13.53 -16.71
CA ILE A 58 13.46 14.15 -15.41
C ILE A 58 14.82 13.68 -14.92
N ARG A 59 15.70 14.61 -14.54
CA ARG A 59 17.00 14.32 -13.95
C ARG A 59 16.96 14.57 -12.44
N ALA A 60 17.58 13.69 -11.68
CA ALA A 60 17.68 13.82 -10.24
C ALA A 60 19.01 13.25 -9.73
N ALA A 61 19.59 13.87 -8.71
CA ALA A 61 20.78 13.34 -8.04
C ALA A 61 20.49 12.08 -7.24
N ARG A 62 19.28 11.93 -6.74
CA ARG A 62 18.82 10.79 -5.94
C ARG A 62 17.41 10.37 -6.35
N VAL A 63 17.11 9.08 -6.22
CA VAL A 63 15.82 8.48 -6.54
C VAL A 63 15.29 7.74 -5.32
N VAL A 64 14.01 7.91 -5.01
CA VAL A 64 13.30 7.07 -4.05
C VAL A 64 12.25 6.25 -4.79
N ASN A 65 12.43 4.94 -4.79
CA ASN A 65 11.44 4.02 -5.33
C ASN A 65 10.40 3.70 -4.23
N ALA A 66 9.23 4.31 -4.33
CA ALA A 66 8.08 4.10 -3.46
C ALA A 66 6.87 3.59 -4.26
N ALA A 67 7.11 2.86 -5.36
CA ALA A 67 6.11 2.47 -6.34
C ALA A 67 5.20 1.29 -5.89
N GLY A 68 5.27 0.87 -4.63
CA GLY A 68 4.40 -0.18 -4.08
C GLY A 68 4.52 -1.51 -4.84
N ALA A 69 3.45 -1.98 -5.46
CA ALA A 69 3.47 -3.23 -6.22
C ALA A 69 4.34 -3.16 -7.48
N ASP A 70 4.58 -1.97 -8.02
CA ASP A 70 5.46 -1.73 -9.17
C ASP A 70 6.92 -1.51 -8.79
N ALA A 71 7.27 -1.55 -7.50
CA ALA A 71 8.63 -1.25 -7.05
C ALA A 71 9.68 -2.23 -7.62
N GLY A 72 9.31 -3.50 -7.83
CA GLY A 72 10.17 -4.47 -8.52
C GLY A 72 10.45 -4.07 -9.97
N ARG A 73 9.42 -3.66 -10.72
CA ARG A 73 9.55 -3.17 -12.10
C ARG A 73 10.48 -1.96 -12.20
N ILE A 74 10.33 -1.01 -11.29
CA ILE A 74 11.20 0.18 -11.27
C ILE A 74 12.66 -0.19 -10.92
N SER A 75 12.88 -1.10 -9.97
CA SER A 75 14.23 -1.56 -9.63
C SER A 75 14.88 -2.34 -10.80
N ALA A 76 14.11 -3.13 -11.53
CA ALA A 76 14.59 -3.87 -12.71
C ALA A 76 15.09 -2.95 -13.82
N MET A 77 14.58 -1.71 -13.96
CA MET A 77 15.12 -0.71 -14.89
C MET A 77 16.59 -0.34 -14.58
N LEU A 78 17.02 -0.54 -13.35
CA LEU A 78 18.39 -0.32 -12.90
C LEU A 78 19.22 -1.63 -12.85
N GLY A 79 18.68 -2.73 -13.40
CA GLY A 79 19.33 -4.04 -13.39
C GLY A 79 19.32 -4.70 -12.01
N VAL A 80 18.38 -4.35 -11.14
CA VAL A 80 18.22 -4.96 -9.82
C VAL A 80 16.88 -5.67 -9.75
N ASP A 81 16.93 -7.00 -9.64
CA ASP A 81 15.74 -7.83 -9.46
C ASP A 81 15.46 -8.02 -7.97
N LEU A 82 14.26 -7.62 -7.55
CA LEU A 82 13.80 -7.74 -6.17
C LEU A 82 12.55 -8.62 -6.13
N PRO A 83 12.43 -9.56 -5.18
CA PRO A 83 11.29 -10.46 -5.06
C PRO A 83 10.05 -9.73 -4.50
N ILE A 84 9.55 -8.76 -5.28
CA ILE A 84 8.36 -7.98 -4.96
C ILE A 84 7.22 -8.47 -5.86
N GLU A 85 6.18 -9.00 -5.25
CA GLU A 85 5.02 -9.54 -5.93
C GLU A 85 3.77 -8.70 -5.71
N GLY A 86 2.93 -8.61 -6.74
CA GLY A 86 1.61 -8.01 -6.66
C GLY A 86 0.54 -9.06 -6.33
N HIS A 87 -0.18 -8.89 -5.23
CA HIS A 87 -1.29 -9.75 -4.79
C HIS A 87 -2.62 -9.04 -5.03
N PRO A 88 -3.45 -9.51 -5.97
CA PRO A 88 -4.76 -8.92 -6.20
C PRO A 88 -5.71 -9.26 -5.05
N ILE A 89 -6.27 -8.23 -4.43
CA ILE A 89 -7.28 -8.33 -3.38
C ILE A 89 -8.51 -7.51 -3.76
N GLN A 90 -9.59 -7.66 -3.02
CA GLN A 90 -10.79 -6.87 -3.21
C GLN A 90 -11.37 -6.36 -1.90
N VAL A 91 -12.05 -5.23 -1.98
CA VAL A 91 -12.69 -4.53 -0.87
C VAL A 91 -14.11 -4.16 -1.29
N THR A 92 -15.02 -4.20 -0.33
CA THR A 92 -16.45 -3.91 -0.54
C THR A 92 -16.86 -2.69 0.28
N VAL A 93 -17.73 -1.85 -0.28
CA VAL A 93 -18.44 -0.80 0.45
C VAL A 93 -19.94 -1.02 0.32
N THR A 94 -20.64 -0.77 1.42
CA THR A 94 -22.11 -0.85 1.48
C THR A 94 -22.74 0.53 1.36
N GLU A 95 -24.04 0.55 1.18
CA GLU A 95 -24.86 1.72 1.47
C GLU A 95 -24.72 2.15 2.93
N GLN A 96 -25.28 3.30 3.25
CA GLN A 96 -25.35 3.79 4.63
C GLN A 96 -26.27 2.92 5.46
N ALA A 97 -25.86 2.65 6.69
CA ALA A 97 -26.64 1.88 7.66
C ALA A 97 -26.61 2.56 9.02
N GLU A 98 -27.35 2.04 9.98
CA GLU A 98 -27.26 2.53 11.37
C GLU A 98 -25.83 2.46 11.91
N PRO A 99 -25.39 3.44 12.71
CA PRO A 99 -24.04 3.47 13.30
C PRO A 99 -23.92 2.45 14.44
N VAL A 100 -23.52 1.23 14.10
CA VAL A 100 -23.39 0.09 15.04
C VAL A 100 -21.96 -0.33 15.32
N VAL A 101 -20.99 0.03 14.44
CA VAL A 101 -19.58 -0.35 14.59
C VAL A 101 -18.71 0.88 14.77
N LYS A 102 -18.25 1.10 16.01
CA LYS A 102 -17.38 2.23 16.36
C LYS A 102 -15.91 1.98 16.08
N HIS A 103 -15.48 0.74 16.16
CA HIS A 103 -14.07 0.31 16.08
C HIS A 103 -13.73 -0.32 14.74
N LEU A 104 -12.44 -0.52 14.47
CA LEU A 104 -11.99 -1.43 13.44
C LEU A 104 -12.13 -2.85 14.00
N VAL A 105 -12.75 -3.73 13.22
CA VAL A 105 -13.02 -5.12 13.64
C VAL A 105 -12.21 -6.06 12.81
N TYR A 106 -11.48 -6.95 13.48
CA TYR A 106 -10.87 -8.15 12.92
C TYR A 106 -11.60 -9.38 13.45
N PHE A 107 -11.49 -10.50 12.78
CA PHE A 107 -12.07 -11.76 13.24
C PHE A 107 -11.02 -12.87 13.22
N ALA A 108 -10.76 -13.46 14.39
CA ALA A 108 -9.76 -14.51 14.54
C ALA A 108 -10.17 -15.82 13.85
N GLY A 109 -11.47 -16.08 13.72
CA GLY A 109 -12.01 -17.28 13.06
C GLY A 109 -12.08 -17.21 11.53
N GLY A 110 -11.60 -16.08 10.91
CA GLY A 110 -11.62 -15.94 9.46
C GLY A 110 -11.06 -14.60 9.00
N LYS A 111 -10.81 -14.49 7.69
CA LYS A 111 -10.28 -13.27 7.09
C LYS A 111 -11.33 -12.16 7.12
N LEU A 112 -11.17 -11.16 7.98
CA LEU A 112 -12.03 -9.99 8.04
C LEU A 112 -11.25 -8.77 8.53
N THR A 113 -11.38 -7.67 7.81
CA THR A 113 -11.25 -6.32 8.33
C THR A 113 -12.53 -5.57 8.05
N LEU A 114 -13.19 -5.05 9.07
CA LEU A 114 -14.45 -4.36 8.93
C LEU A 114 -14.42 -3.07 9.72
N LYS A 115 -14.87 -2.01 9.09
CA LYS A 115 -15.02 -0.69 9.72
C LYS A 115 -16.25 0.01 9.16
N GLN A 116 -16.91 0.80 9.99
CA GLN A 116 -17.95 1.71 9.56
C GLN A 116 -17.37 3.12 9.43
N ALA A 117 -17.57 3.76 8.29
CA ALA A 117 -17.09 5.10 7.99
C ALA A 117 -17.96 6.16 8.68
N LYS A 118 -17.53 7.44 8.65
CA LYS A 118 -18.32 8.55 9.23
C LYS A 118 -19.67 8.76 8.54
N ASN A 119 -19.78 8.40 7.26
CA ASN A 119 -21.05 8.40 6.52
C ASN A 119 -21.88 7.14 6.76
N CYS A 120 -21.55 6.35 7.76
CA CYS A 120 -22.22 5.11 8.14
C CYS A 120 -22.18 3.96 7.14
N SER A 121 -21.45 4.05 6.03
CA SER A 121 -21.19 2.92 5.14
C SER A 121 -20.16 1.96 5.76
N PHE A 122 -20.35 0.66 5.57
CA PHE A 122 -19.35 -0.33 5.95
C PHE A 122 -18.30 -0.49 4.86
N LEU A 123 -17.03 -0.60 5.27
CA LEU A 123 -15.94 -1.06 4.43
C LEU A 123 -15.53 -2.44 4.93
N ILE A 124 -15.60 -3.42 4.04
CA ILE A 124 -15.39 -4.84 4.33
C ILE A 124 -14.25 -5.34 3.46
N GLY A 125 -13.23 -5.91 4.10
CA GLY A 125 -12.05 -6.48 3.47
C GLY A 125 -11.52 -7.65 4.29
N GLY A 126 -10.19 -7.83 4.32
CA GLY A 126 -9.51 -8.90 5.06
C GLY A 126 -8.58 -9.72 4.17
N GLY A 127 -8.14 -9.17 3.05
CA GLY A 127 -7.20 -9.83 2.14
C GLY A 127 -7.84 -10.95 1.32
N TRP A 128 -9.10 -10.82 0.99
CA TRP A 128 -9.78 -11.74 0.07
C TRP A 128 -9.28 -11.51 -1.35
N SER A 129 -8.92 -12.59 -2.03
CA SER A 129 -8.33 -12.53 -3.37
C SER A 129 -9.30 -11.98 -4.41
N ALA A 130 -8.77 -11.15 -5.30
CA ALA A 130 -9.40 -10.81 -6.58
C ALA A 130 -8.80 -11.68 -7.70
N ARG A 131 -9.42 -11.71 -8.86
CA ARG A 131 -8.90 -12.44 -10.02
C ARG A 131 -7.93 -11.57 -10.82
N ARG A 132 -6.89 -12.16 -11.40
CA ARG A 132 -6.14 -11.52 -12.48
C ARG A 132 -7.03 -11.54 -13.73
N SER A 133 -7.19 -10.40 -14.39
CA SER A 133 -7.94 -10.34 -15.64
C SER A 133 -7.08 -10.83 -16.80
N ALA A 134 -7.60 -11.75 -17.60
CA ALA A 134 -6.93 -12.19 -18.84
C ALA A 134 -6.99 -11.13 -19.95
N ARG A 135 -7.88 -10.12 -19.85
CA ARG A 135 -8.15 -9.14 -20.91
C ARG A 135 -7.65 -7.72 -20.59
N ALA A 136 -7.23 -7.47 -19.37
CA ALA A 136 -6.75 -6.15 -18.96
C ALA A 136 -5.68 -6.32 -17.90
N ASP A 137 -4.71 -5.45 -17.90
CA ASP A 137 -3.62 -5.37 -16.89
C ASP A 137 -4.15 -4.88 -15.52
N ARG A 138 -5.42 -5.16 -15.22
CA ARG A 138 -6.11 -4.76 -13.99
C ARG A 138 -6.80 -5.96 -13.36
N PRO A 139 -6.77 -6.07 -12.03
CA PRO A 139 -7.48 -7.13 -11.35
C PRO A 139 -9.01 -6.99 -11.53
N ALA A 140 -9.70 -8.12 -11.49
CA ALA A 140 -11.15 -8.21 -11.58
C ALA A 140 -11.74 -8.77 -10.29
N VAL A 141 -13.00 -8.43 -10.00
CA VAL A 141 -13.73 -8.97 -8.84
C VAL A 141 -13.86 -10.49 -8.98
N ASP A 142 -13.56 -11.19 -7.89
CA ASP A 142 -13.85 -12.62 -7.74
C ASP A 142 -15.15 -12.80 -6.95
N PRO A 143 -16.25 -13.27 -7.57
CA PRO A 143 -17.53 -13.45 -6.91
C PRO A 143 -17.50 -14.46 -5.75
N GLN A 144 -16.69 -15.52 -5.85
CA GLN A 144 -16.57 -16.53 -4.80
C GLN A 144 -15.91 -15.94 -3.54
N SER A 145 -14.80 -15.24 -3.72
CA SER A 145 -14.14 -14.51 -2.63
C SER A 145 -15.05 -13.44 -2.02
N LEU A 146 -15.81 -12.73 -2.85
CA LEU A 146 -16.79 -11.74 -2.39
C LEU A 146 -17.84 -12.37 -1.48
N LEU A 147 -18.51 -13.42 -1.96
CA LEU A 147 -19.54 -14.12 -1.18
C LEU A 147 -18.99 -14.67 0.14
N SER A 148 -17.78 -15.23 0.11
CA SER A 148 -17.12 -15.75 1.30
C SER A 148 -16.79 -14.64 2.31
N ASN A 149 -16.27 -13.50 1.85
CA ASN A 149 -16.01 -12.34 2.70
C ASN A 149 -17.30 -11.80 3.35
N LEU A 150 -18.36 -11.69 2.59
CA LEU A 150 -19.65 -11.22 3.08
C LEU A 150 -20.29 -12.18 4.09
N ARG A 151 -20.14 -13.50 3.91
CA ARG A 151 -20.59 -14.50 4.89
C ARG A 151 -19.89 -14.30 6.23
N VAL A 152 -18.55 -14.13 6.22
CA VAL A 152 -17.78 -13.85 7.44
C VAL A 152 -18.22 -12.52 8.06
N ALA A 153 -18.35 -11.46 7.27
CA ALA A 153 -18.77 -10.16 7.75
C ALA A 153 -20.16 -10.19 8.42
N ARG A 154 -21.13 -10.87 7.81
CA ARG A 154 -22.48 -11.06 8.36
C ARG A 154 -22.50 -11.91 9.63
N HIS A 155 -21.63 -12.91 9.73
CA HIS A 155 -21.48 -13.70 10.96
C HIS A 155 -21.02 -12.83 12.13
N VAL A 156 -20.08 -11.92 11.88
CA VAL A 156 -19.51 -11.03 12.92
C VAL A 156 -20.43 -9.83 13.21
N VAL A 157 -21.06 -9.28 12.18
CA VAL A 157 -21.98 -8.12 12.28
C VAL A 157 -23.31 -8.47 11.62
N PRO A 158 -24.26 -9.08 12.34
CA PRO A 158 -25.54 -9.55 11.77
C PRO A 158 -26.40 -8.44 11.14
N ARG A 159 -26.22 -7.19 11.56
CA ARG A 159 -26.91 -6.02 10.95
C ARG A 159 -26.62 -5.87 9.45
N LEU A 160 -25.54 -6.44 8.94
CA LEU A 160 -25.23 -6.45 7.50
C LEU A 160 -26.21 -7.27 6.66
N ASN A 161 -27.09 -8.08 7.27
CA ASN A 161 -28.06 -8.88 6.55
C ASN A 161 -29.07 -8.06 5.73
N SER A 162 -29.36 -6.84 6.17
CA SER A 162 -30.31 -5.93 5.53
C SER A 162 -29.64 -4.78 4.77
N THR A 163 -28.31 -4.86 4.56
CA THR A 163 -27.54 -3.77 3.96
C THR A 163 -27.12 -4.13 2.55
N CYS A 164 -27.40 -3.27 1.57
CA CYS A 164 -27.02 -3.48 0.18
C CYS A 164 -25.57 -3.11 -0.10
N LEU A 165 -24.97 -3.80 -1.06
CA LEU A 165 -23.64 -3.45 -1.56
C LEU A 165 -23.75 -2.30 -2.54
N LEU A 166 -22.90 -1.28 -2.38
CA LEU A 166 -22.78 -0.21 -3.36
C LEU A 166 -21.68 -0.48 -4.38
N ARG A 167 -20.57 -1.01 -3.92
CA ARG A 167 -19.39 -1.17 -4.78
C ARG A 167 -18.44 -2.23 -4.24
N VAL A 168 -17.85 -2.97 -5.17
CA VAL A 168 -16.68 -3.82 -4.93
C VAL A 168 -15.58 -3.33 -5.86
N TRP A 169 -14.36 -3.16 -5.35
CA TRP A 169 -13.23 -2.83 -6.19
C TRP A 169 -12.03 -3.73 -5.85
N PRO A 170 -11.38 -4.27 -6.89
CA PRO A 170 -10.12 -4.96 -6.73
C PRO A 170 -8.97 -3.94 -6.68
N ALA A 171 -7.90 -4.32 -6.01
CA ALA A 171 -6.65 -3.59 -5.94
C ALA A 171 -5.49 -4.57 -5.88
N ILE A 172 -4.27 -4.10 -6.19
CA ILE A 172 -3.06 -4.89 -6.02
C ILE A 172 -2.34 -4.36 -4.78
N VAL A 173 -2.04 -5.26 -3.85
CA VAL A 173 -1.15 -5.00 -2.73
C VAL A 173 0.20 -5.67 -3.01
N ASN A 174 1.27 -5.10 -2.49
CA ASN A 174 2.60 -5.65 -2.65
C ASN A 174 2.93 -6.66 -1.55
N GLY A 175 3.79 -7.60 -1.88
CA GLY A 175 4.41 -8.56 -0.97
C GLY A 175 5.89 -8.72 -1.28
N THR A 176 6.65 -9.18 -0.31
CA THR A 176 8.03 -9.63 -0.45
C THR A 176 8.09 -11.10 -0.07
N ALA A 177 9.14 -11.82 -0.47
CA ALA A 177 9.27 -13.24 -0.17
C ALA A 177 9.22 -13.55 1.35
N ASP A 178 9.72 -12.63 2.17
CA ASP A 178 9.76 -12.75 3.64
C ASP A 178 8.76 -11.84 4.37
N TRP A 179 7.90 -11.14 3.64
CA TRP A 179 6.93 -10.17 4.14
C TRP A 179 7.53 -9.01 4.97
N LYS A 180 8.85 -8.80 4.88
CA LYS A 180 9.51 -7.66 5.52
C LYS A 180 9.61 -6.48 4.56
N PRO A 181 9.62 -5.24 5.07
CA PRO A 181 9.85 -4.05 4.26
C PRO A 181 11.19 -4.08 3.51
N ILE A 182 11.28 -3.30 2.45
CA ILE A 182 12.55 -2.94 1.83
C ILE A 182 12.72 -1.43 2.00
N LEU A 183 13.65 -1.03 2.86
CA LEU A 183 13.93 0.36 3.21
C LEU A 183 15.44 0.64 3.12
N GLY A 184 15.78 1.87 2.72
CA GLY A 184 17.16 2.33 2.66
C GLY A 184 17.75 2.31 1.26
N GLU A 185 19.05 2.55 1.17
CA GLU A 185 19.76 2.63 -0.10
C GLU A 185 19.85 1.26 -0.78
N LEU A 186 19.66 1.26 -2.11
CA LEU A 186 19.72 0.05 -2.91
C LEU A 186 21.18 -0.34 -3.16
N PRO A 187 21.65 -1.50 -2.68
CA PRO A 187 23.04 -1.91 -2.83
C PRO A 187 23.47 -1.95 -4.31
N GLY A 188 24.67 -1.46 -4.60
CA GLY A 188 25.21 -1.36 -5.95
C GLY A 188 24.58 -0.26 -6.82
N ARG A 189 23.69 0.56 -6.25
CA ARG A 189 23.06 1.70 -6.94
C ARG A 189 23.09 2.95 -6.05
N PRO A 190 24.24 3.62 -5.91
CA PRO A 190 24.39 4.79 -5.05
C PRO A 190 23.37 5.87 -5.40
N GLY A 191 22.70 6.43 -4.38
CA GLY A 191 21.68 7.46 -4.57
C GLY A 191 20.30 6.95 -4.94
N VAL A 192 20.10 5.62 -5.04
CA VAL A 192 18.76 5.01 -5.18
C VAL A 192 18.32 4.44 -3.83
N PHE A 193 17.14 4.80 -3.41
CA PHE A 193 16.58 4.38 -2.13
C PHE A 193 15.25 3.66 -2.33
N MET A 194 15.01 2.66 -1.50
CA MET A 194 13.73 1.94 -1.45
C MET A 194 12.89 2.43 -0.29
N SER A 195 11.60 2.61 -0.53
CA SER A 195 10.58 2.89 0.49
C SER A 195 9.36 2.03 0.21
N MET A 196 9.45 0.74 0.50
CA MET A 196 8.41 -0.24 0.23
C MET A 196 8.08 -1.02 1.51
N PHE A 197 6.80 -1.08 1.84
CA PHE A 197 6.27 -1.84 2.97
C PHE A 197 5.21 -2.83 2.45
N PRO A 198 5.41 -4.15 2.60
CA PRO A 198 4.47 -5.13 2.10
C PRO A 198 3.15 -5.04 2.85
N TRP A 199 2.03 -5.20 2.16
CA TRP A 199 0.67 -5.26 2.70
C TRP A 199 0.23 -4.03 3.50
N MET A 200 1.04 -3.57 4.45
CA MET A 200 0.73 -2.51 5.42
C MET A 200 1.20 -1.11 4.98
N GLY A 201 1.44 -0.92 3.68
CA GLY A 201 2.02 0.33 3.14
C GLY A 201 1.27 1.61 3.52
N PHE A 202 -0.05 1.57 3.67
CA PHE A 202 -0.81 2.73 4.14
C PHE A 202 -0.58 3.01 5.63
N THR A 203 -0.62 1.98 6.47
CA THR A 203 -0.45 2.11 7.92
C THR A 203 0.98 2.49 8.30
N ALA A 204 1.96 1.82 7.71
CA ALA A 204 3.39 2.05 7.98
C ALA A 204 4.00 3.18 7.15
N GLY A 205 3.29 3.67 6.13
CA GLY A 205 3.77 4.67 5.18
C GLY A 205 4.38 5.92 5.80
N PRO A 206 3.74 6.58 6.77
CA PRO A 206 4.31 7.78 7.40
C PRO A 206 5.67 7.54 8.07
N MET A 207 5.81 6.42 8.79
CA MET A 207 7.08 6.08 9.44
C MET A 207 8.13 5.64 8.41
N SER A 208 7.76 4.81 7.44
CA SER A 208 8.66 4.40 6.36
C SER A 208 9.19 5.58 5.56
N ALA A 209 8.32 6.56 5.24
CA ALA A 209 8.70 7.77 4.55
C ALA A 209 9.68 8.61 5.36
N LEU A 210 9.46 8.74 6.68
CA LEU A 210 10.33 9.48 7.58
C LEU A 210 11.72 8.83 7.66
N LEU A 211 11.78 7.51 7.87
CA LEU A 211 13.04 6.75 7.94
C LEU A 211 13.80 6.84 6.60
N THR A 212 13.08 6.70 5.48
CA THR A 212 13.69 6.83 4.15
C THR A 212 14.22 8.25 3.93
N ALA A 213 13.49 9.29 4.32
CA ALA A 213 13.94 10.67 4.21
C ALA A 213 15.22 10.94 5.05
N GLU A 214 15.30 10.39 6.27
CA GLU A 214 16.49 10.49 7.10
C GLU A 214 17.72 9.90 6.40
N VAL A 215 17.59 8.70 5.82
CA VAL A 215 18.68 8.04 5.08
C VAL A 215 19.04 8.80 3.80
N VAL A 216 18.07 9.26 3.03
CA VAL A 216 18.28 10.08 1.82
C VAL A 216 19.07 11.36 2.14
N LEU A 217 18.85 11.93 3.32
CA LEU A 217 19.56 13.13 3.79
C LEU A 217 20.92 12.82 4.46
N GLY A 218 21.35 11.55 4.46
CA GLY A 218 22.60 11.14 5.10
C GLY A 218 22.53 11.15 6.64
N ARG A 219 21.34 11.11 7.21
CA ARG A 219 21.13 11.08 8.66
C ARG A 219 20.97 9.63 9.13
N LYS A 220 21.35 9.37 10.39
CA LYS A 220 21.04 8.10 11.03
C LYS A 220 19.52 8.00 11.24
N PRO A 221 18.87 6.95 10.74
CA PRO A 221 17.44 6.78 10.97
C PRO A 221 17.17 6.55 12.45
N ARG A 222 16.05 7.11 12.95
CA ARG A 222 15.63 7.02 14.36
C ARG A 222 15.26 5.62 14.83
N LEU A 223 14.99 4.72 13.90
CA LEU A 223 14.80 3.29 14.13
C LEU A 223 15.84 2.53 13.31
N ASP A 224 16.32 1.41 13.83
CA ASP A 224 17.20 0.55 13.06
C ASP A 224 16.42 -0.12 11.92
N ILE A 225 16.90 0.09 10.69
CA ILE A 225 16.33 -0.47 9.46
C ILE A 225 17.26 -1.47 8.78
N ALA A 226 18.38 -1.86 9.41
CA ALA A 226 19.35 -2.76 8.80
C ALA A 226 18.75 -4.09 8.33
N ALA A 227 17.82 -4.65 9.11
CA ALA A 227 17.09 -5.86 8.76
C ALA A 227 16.16 -5.70 7.54
N PHE A 228 15.91 -4.46 7.09
CA PHE A 228 15.05 -4.13 5.96
C PHE A 228 15.83 -3.76 4.70
N SER A 229 17.15 -3.86 4.73
CA SER A 229 18.00 -3.63 3.56
C SER A 229 17.66 -4.62 2.44
N ALA A 230 17.68 -4.12 1.18
CA ALA A 230 17.57 -4.96 0.00
C ALA A 230 18.73 -5.96 -0.15
N ALA A 231 19.87 -5.74 0.54
CA ALA A 231 21.04 -6.62 0.53
C ALA A 231 20.70 -8.09 0.88
N ARG A 232 19.64 -8.32 1.66
CA ARG A 232 19.20 -9.67 2.03
C ARG A 232 18.66 -10.51 0.85
N TYR A 233 18.44 -9.88 -0.29
CA TYR A 233 18.00 -10.52 -1.54
C TYR A 233 19.10 -10.53 -2.63
N MET A 234 20.27 -10.03 -2.30
CA MET A 234 21.41 -9.99 -3.23
C MET A 234 22.44 -11.06 -2.84
N PRO A 235 23.12 -11.65 -3.82
CA PRO A 235 24.19 -12.61 -3.57
C PRO A 235 25.37 -11.99 -2.84
#